data_d4e62619fd92ef3d1114d28fae170c98
#
_entry.id   d4e62619fd92ef3d1114d28fae170c98
#
_cell.length_a   1.000
_cell.length_b   1.000
_cell.length_c   1.000
_cell.angle_alpha   90.00
_cell.angle_beta   90.00
_cell.angle_gamma   90.00
#
_symmetry.space_group_name_H-M   'P 1'
#
loop_
_entity.id
_entity.type
_entity.pdbx_description
1 polymer ?
#
loop_
_entity_poly.entity_id
_entity_poly.type
_entity_poly.pdbx_seq_one_letter_code
_entity_poly.pdbx_strand_id
1 'polypeptide(L)'
;MTRFNVVREGNGPIVVLSHALGCDLHMWDGVAALLARAHTVVRYDHRNHGASEQVAGPLTLRMLADDAAELVEREAQGEPVHFVGLSMGGMTAQALAPKHPKLLRSVVIANSSAHYPDAAPWRTRVETVQAQGVAAIAPGAVARWLTPEYVATPEGAAAARALHDTLVGTDAAGYIASCDAVAAIDFRESNRRIAVPTLVIAGTRDEATPTAMSEAMVAAIPGSRLATIEAAHLSAVERPVEFTQLLVDFWRSL
;
A
#
# COMPACT_ATOMS: atom_id res chain seq x y z
N MET A 1 -8.18 4.99 -20.42
CA MET A 1 -7.37 4.00 -19.67
C MET A 1 -6.11 4.67 -19.19
N THR A 2 -5.85 4.63 -17.90
CA THR A 2 -4.60 5.16 -17.31
C THR A 2 -3.42 4.28 -17.72
N ARG A 3 -2.32 4.88 -18.12
CA ARG A 3 -1.09 4.14 -18.44
C ARG A 3 -0.30 3.92 -17.15
N PHE A 4 -0.24 2.66 -16.69
CA PHE A 4 0.53 2.27 -15.52
C PHE A 4 1.95 1.84 -15.89
N ASN A 5 2.92 2.24 -15.07
CA ASN A 5 4.23 1.59 -15.02
C ASN A 5 4.07 0.27 -14.26
N VAL A 6 4.44 -0.83 -14.89
CA VAL A 6 4.24 -2.19 -14.35
C VAL A 6 5.51 -2.99 -14.51
N VAL A 7 5.89 -3.70 -13.47
CA VAL A 7 6.95 -4.72 -13.51
C VAL A 7 6.33 -6.08 -13.20
N ARG A 8 6.61 -7.07 -14.06
CA ARG A 8 6.15 -8.44 -13.91
C ARG A 8 7.35 -9.38 -13.88
N GLU A 9 7.43 -10.23 -12.87
CA GLU A 9 8.56 -11.15 -12.68
C GLU A 9 8.10 -12.47 -12.03
N GLY A 10 8.92 -13.50 -12.13
CA GLY A 10 8.62 -14.83 -11.56
C GLY A 10 7.61 -15.63 -12.37
N ASN A 11 7.19 -16.77 -11.81
CA ASN A 11 6.22 -17.69 -12.40
C ASN A 11 5.42 -18.39 -11.31
N GLY A 12 4.13 -18.65 -11.53
CA GLY A 12 3.22 -19.28 -10.59
C GLY A 12 1.95 -18.45 -10.32
N PRO A 13 1.23 -18.69 -9.21
CA PRO A 13 0.06 -17.89 -8.84
C PRO A 13 0.37 -16.40 -8.82
N ILE A 14 -0.57 -15.57 -9.26
CA ILE A 14 -0.33 -14.14 -9.43
C ILE A 14 -0.52 -13.40 -8.12
N VAL A 15 0.45 -12.56 -7.78
CA VAL A 15 0.43 -11.63 -6.65
C VAL A 15 0.56 -10.21 -7.20
N VAL A 16 -0.38 -9.33 -6.86
CA VAL A 16 -0.34 -7.91 -7.21
C VAL A 16 0.05 -7.11 -5.97
N LEU A 17 1.09 -6.28 -6.07
CA LEU A 17 1.62 -5.46 -4.99
C LEU A 17 1.31 -3.98 -5.24
N SER A 18 0.59 -3.36 -4.31
CA SER A 18 0.08 -1.98 -4.35
C SER A 18 0.75 -1.13 -3.27
N HIS A 19 1.47 -0.09 -3.68
CA HIS A 19 2.39 0.69 -2.83
C HIS A 19 1.71 1.76 -1.96
N ALA A 20 2.48 2.32 -1.02
CA ALA A 20 2.07 3.41 -0.14
C ALA A 20 2.08 4.78 -0.85
N LEU A 21 1.37 5.76 -0.28
CA LEU A 21 1.39 7.15 -0.71
C LEU A 21 2.82 7.73 -0.69
N GLY A 22 3.23 8.36 -1.78
CA GLY A 22 4.56 8.95 -1.92
C GLY A 22 5.68 7.95 -2.14
N CYS A 23 5.35 6.67 -2.33
CA CYS A 23 6.26 5.62 -2.78
C CYS A 23 5.99 5.27 -4.24
N ASP A 24 6.73 4.32 -4.76
CA ASP A 24 6.54 3.69 -6.06
C ASP A 24 6.66 2.16 -5.93
N LEU A 25 6.63 1.44 -7.05
CA LEU A 25 6.73 -0.02 -7.09
C LEU A 25 8.03 -0.57 -6.48
N HIS A 26 9.09 0.24 -6.36
CA HIS A 26 10.39 -0.17 -5.82
C HIS A 26 10.37 -0.37 -4.31
N MET A 27 9.39 0.17 -3.57
CA MET A 27 9.24 -0.19 -2.15
C MET A 27 9.05 -1.69 -1.93
N TRP A 28 8.65 -2.41 -2.96
CA TRP A 28 8.39 -3.84 -2.93
C TRP A 28 9.58 -4.71 -3.37
N ASP A 29 10.74 -4.14 -3.77
CA ASP A 29 11.85 -4.89 -4.35
C ASP A 29 12.29 -6.09 -3.50
N GLY A 30 12.42 -5.91 -2.18
CA GLY A 30 12.81 -6.97 -1.27
C GLY A 30 11.80 -8.12 -1.18
N VAL A 31 10.51 -7.79 -1.09
CA VAL A 31 9.41 -8.77 -1.04
C VAL A 31 9.22 -9.44 -2.39
N ALA A 32 9.28 -8.68 -3.47
CA ALA A 32 9.10 -9.18 -4.83
C ALA A 32 10.19 -10.20 -5.21
N ALA A 33 11.44 -9.92 -4.91
CA ALA A 33 12.55 -10.86 -5.13
C ALA A 33 12.38 -12.21 -4.41
N LEU A 34 11.74 -12.20 -3.24
CA LEU A 34 11.45 -13.42 -2.48
C LEU A 34 10.25 -14.17 -3.06
N LEU A 35 9.16 -13.46 -3.37
CA LEU A 35 7.93 -14.05 -3.92
C LEU A 35 8.12 -14.60 -5.34
N ALA A 36 8.92 -13.94 -6.18
CA ALA A 36 9.15 -14.34 -7.58
C ALA A 36 9.76 -15.74 -7.73
N ARG A 37 10.26 -16.33 -6.66
CA ARG A 37 10.76 -17.71 -6.65
C ARG A 37 9.65 -18.76 -6.85
N ALA A 38 8.40 -18.42 -6.55
CA ALA A 38 7.25 -19.34 -6.61
C ALA A 38 5.94 -18.69 -7.06
N HIS A 39 5.95 -17.39 -7.35
CA HIS A 39 4.78 -16.62 -7.77
C HIS A 39 5.11 -15.75 -8.96
N THR A 40 4.10 -15.43 -9.75
CA THR A 40 4.16 -14.29 -10.67
C THR A 40 3.84 -13.03 -9.89
N VAL A 41 4.82 -12.15 -9.73
CA VAL A 41 4.69 -10.90 -9.00
C VAL A 41 4.47 -9.76 -9.98
N VAL A 42 3.38 -9.02 -9.80
CA VAL A 42 3.04 -7.82 -10.56
C VAL A 42 3.10 -6.63 -9.61
N ARG A 43 4.00 -5.71 -9.86
CA ARG A 43 4.13 -4.44 -9.14
C ARG A 43 3.79 -3.31 -10.08
N TYR A 44 3.09 -2.31 -9.58
CA TYR A 44 2.72 -1.15 -10.39
C TYR A 44 2.81 0.14 -9.59
N ASP A 45 3.02 1.24 -10.31
CA ASP A 45 2.86 2.58 -9.74
C ASP A 45 1.40 3.00 -9.87
N HIS A 46 0.82 3.51 -8.79
CA HIS A 46 -0.47 4.18 -8.84
C HIS A 46 -0.41 5.37 -9.80
N ARG A 47 -1.55 5.78 -10.39
CA ARG A 47 -1.62 7.08 -11.07
C ARG A 47 -1.04 8.17 -10.18
N ASN A 48 -0.39 9.15 -10.76
CA ASN A 48 0.27 10.26 -10.09
C ASN A 48 1.48 9.86 -9.21
N HIS A 49 1.99 8.63 -9.34
CA HIS A 49 3.19 8.16 -8.66
C HIS A 49 4.15 7.50 -9.65
N GLY A 50 5.43 7.50 -9.28
CA GLY A 50 6.49 6.83 -10.05
C GLY A 50 6.50 7.24 -11.52
N ALA A 51 6.54 6.23 -12.40
CA ALA A 51 6.52 6.43 -13.86
C ALA A 51 5.13 6.22 -14.49
N SER A 52 4.08 6.08 -13.69
CA SER A 52 2.70 6.04 -14.16
C SER A 52 2.20 7.41 -14.59
N GLU A 53 1.12 7.40 -15.37
CA GLU A 53 0.52 8.61 -15.92
C GLU A 53 0.10 9.60 -14.84
N GLN A 54 0.45 10.87 -15.07
CA GLN A 54 -0.03 11.99 -14.26
C GLN A 54 -1.41 12.40 -14.77
N VAL A 55 -2.42 12.31 -13.91
CA VAL A 55 -3.82 12.63 -14.22
C VAL A 55 -4.27 13.80 -13.38
N ALA A 56 -4.59 14.90 -14.01
CA ALA A 56 -5.06 16.10 -13.32
C ALA A 56 -6.47 15.91 -12.75
N GLY A 57 -6.77 16.63 -11.67
CA GLY A 57 -8.09 16.65 -11.05
C GLY A 57 -8.17 15.85 -9.75
N PRO A 58 -9.38 15.77 -9.17
CA PRO A 58 -9.59 15.09 -7.91
C PRO A 58 -9.36 13.58 -8.03
N LEU A 59 -8.80 13.00 -6.98
CA LEU A 59 -8.59 11.57 -6.85
C LEU A 59 -9.46 11.02 -5.73
N THR A 60 -9.86 9.75 -5.85
CA THR A 60 -10.53 9.00 -4.79
C THR A 60 -9.97 7.57 -4.70
N LEU A 61 -10.06 6.94 -3.53
CA LEU A 61 -9.64 5.53 -3.39
C LEU A 61 -10.49 4.57 -4.24
N ARG A 62 -11.70 4.97 -4.60
CA ARG A 62 -12.52 4.20 -5.56
C ARG A 62 -11.91 4.20 -6.96
N MET A 63 -11.38 5.34 -7.39
CA MET A 63 -10.67 5.43 -8.68
C MET A 63 -9.41 4.57 -8.66
N LEU A 64 -8.63 4.55 -7.57
CA LEU A 64 -7.48 3.66 -7.44
C LEU A 64 -7.89 2.17 -7.42
N ALA A 65 -9.04 1.85 -6.85
CA ALA A 65 -9.58 0.49 -6.89
C ALA A 65 -10.02 0.09 -8.31
N ASP A 66 -10.62 1.01 -9.08
CA ASP A 66 -10.98 0.77 -10.48
C ASP A 66 -9.74 0.58 -11.36
N ASP A 67 -8.71 1.39 -11.13
CA ASP A 67 -7.40 1.22 -11.75
C ASP A 67 -6.78 -0.16 -11.44
N ALA A 68 -6.84 -0.56 -10.17
CA ALA A 68 -6.33 -1.86 -9.74
C ALA A 68 -7.13 -3.02 -10.36
N ALA A 69 -8.46 -2.88 -10.50
CA ALA A 69 -9.30 -3.87 -11.16
C ALA A 69 -8.92 -4.01 -12.64
N GLU A 70 -8.78 -2.89 -13.38
CA GLU A 70 -8.34 -2.89 -14.77
C GLU A 70 -6.94 -3.53 -14.93
N LEU A 71 -6.01 -3.21 -14.02
CA LEU A 71 -4.68 -3.82 -14.00
C LEU A 71 -4.77 -5.34 -13.80
N VAL A 72 -5.54 -5.79 -12.81
CA VAL A 72 -5.72 -7.23 -12.52
C VAL A 72 -6.33 -7.96 -13.71
N GLU A 73 -7.38 -7.42 -14.33
CA GLU A 73 -8.01 -8.03 -15.51
C GLU A 73 -7.02 -8.20 -16.67
N ARG A 74 -6.17 -7.19 -16.90
CA ARG A 74 -5.15 -7.23 -17.94
C ARG A 74 -4.03 -8.23 -17.64
N GLU A 75 -3.50 -8.20 -16.41
CA GLU A 75 -2.32 -8.98 -16.05
C GLU A 75 -2.65 -10.43 -15.70
N ALA A 76 -3.86 -10.71 -15.20
CA ALA A 76 -4.25 -12.03 -14.72
C ALA A 76 -5.03 -12.87 -15.75
N GLN A 77 -5.49 -12.27 -16.85
CA GLN A 77 -6.18 -12.98 -17.94
C GLN A 77 -7.37 -13.85 -17.45
N GLY A 78 -8.10 -13.36 -16.44
CA GLY A 78 -9.28 -14.04 -15.87
C GLY A 78 -9.01 -14.88 -14.63
N GLU A 79 -7.75 -15.10 -14.24
CA GLU A 79 -7.44 -15.82 -13.01
C GLU A 79 -7.52 -14.87 -11.79
N PRO A 80 -8.11 -15.30 -10.67
CA PRO A 80 -8.13 -14.50 -9.46
C PRO A 80 -6.73 -14.41 -8.83
N VAL A 81 -6.37 -13.21 -8.35
CA VAL A 81 -5.03 -12.89 -7.82
C VAL A 81 -5.00 -12.79 -6.30
N HIS A 82 -3.83 -12.93 -5.71
CA HIS A 82 -3.54 -12.41 -4.38
C HIS A 82 -3.23 -10.93 -4.48
N PHE A 83 -4.00 -10.06 -3.82
CA PHE A 83 -3.76 -8.62 -3.82
C PHE A 83 -3.21 -8.18 -2.48
N VAL A 84 -2.01 -7.59 -2.48
CA VAL A 84 -1.31 -7.11 -1.29
C VAL A 84 -1.16 -5.60 -1.39
N GLY A 85 -1.73 -4.88 -0.44
CA GLY A 85 -1.61 -3.43 -0.38
C GLY A 85 -1.05 -2.94 0.95
N LEU A 86 -0.14 -1.98 0.90
CA LEU A 86 0.40 -1.32 2.07
C LEU A 86 -0.04 0.14 2.11
N SER A 87 -0.54 0.61 3.27
CA SER A 87 -1.00 1.98 3.50
C SER A 87 -2.08 2.39 2.47
N MET A 88 -1.84 3.35 1.58
CA MET A 88 -2.75 3.71 0.49
C MET A 88 -3.08 2.50 -0.41
N GLY A 89 -2.12 1.61 -0.67
CA GLY A 89 -2.38 0.33 -1.35
C GLY A 89 -3.33 -0.57 -0.56
N GLY A 90 -3.25 -0.57 0.78
CA GLY A 90 -4.19 -1.26 1.66
C GLY A 90 -5.58 -0.63 1.65
N MET A 91 -5.68 0.69 1.51
CA MET A 91 -6.96 1.39 1.29
C MET A 91 -7.54 1.08 -0.09
N THR A 92 -6.69 0.97 -1.11
CA THR A 92 -7.08 0.50 -2.45
C THR A 92 -7.66 -0.92 -2.37
N ALA A 93 -7.03 -1.82 -1.62
CA ALA A 93 -7.51 -3.18 -1.38
C ALA A 93 -8.89 -3.20 -0.71
N GLN A 94 -9.11 -2.34 0.30
CA GLN A 94 -10.41 -2.20 1.00
C GLN A 94 -11.52 -1.68 0.06
N ALA A 95 -11.19 -0.82 -0.90
CA ALA A 95 -12.14 -0.33 -1.89
C ALA A 95 -12.40 -1.37 -3.00
N LEU A 96 -11.37 -2.13 -3.39
CA LEU A 96 -11.40 -3.14 -4.45
C LEU A 96 -12.21 -4.38 -4.04
N ALA A 97 -11.93 -4.92 -2.84
CA ALA A 97 -12.44 -6.22 -2.44
C ALA A 97 -13.98 -6.35 -2.41
N PRO A 98 -14.75 -5.39 -1.86
CA PRO A 98 -16.22 -5.48 -1.88
C PRO A 98 -16.83 -5.22 -3.26
N LYS A 99 -16.10 -4.54 -4.17
CA LYS A 99 -16.58 -4.17 -5.52
C LYS A 99 -16.27 -5.24 -6.56
N HIS A 100 -15.09 -5.84 -6.48
CA HIS A 100 -14.56 -6.79 -7.47
C HIS A 100 -14.09 -8.11 -6.84
N PRO A 101 -14.90 -8.79 -6.00
CA PRO A 101 -14.45 -9.97 -5.25
C PRO A 101 -14.02 -11.13 -6.16
N LYS A 102 -14.55 -11.22 -7.38
CA LYS A 102 -14.21 -12.29 -8.33
C LYS A 102 -12.79 -12.18 -8.89
N LEU A 103 -12.18 -11.00 -8.84
CA LEU A 103 -10.79 -10.78 -9.26
C LEU A 103 -9.78 -11.25 -8.20
N LEU A 104 -10.25 -11.58 -7.00
CA LEU A 104 -9.39 -11.75 -5.84
C LEU A 104 -9.48 -13.18 -5.28
N ARG A 105 -8.33 -13.83 -5.15
CA ARG A 105 -8.16 -15.07 -4.39
C ARG A 105 -8.04 -14.78 -2.90
N SER A 106 -7.34 -13.73 -2.56
CA SER A 106 -7.23 -13.19 -1.19
C SER A 106 -6.78 -11.74 -1.22
N VAL A 107 -6.94 -11.07 -0.08
CA VAL A 107 -6.48 -9.69 0.13
C VAL A 107 -5.57 -9.62 1.36
N VAL A 108 -4.49 -8.86 1.26
CA VAL A 108 -3.65 -8.48 2.40
C VAL A 108 -3.67 -6.96 2.53
N ILE A 109 -4.01 -6.48 3.71
CA ILE A 109 -4.10 -5.06 4.07
C ILE A 109 -3.03 -4.80 5.13
N ALA A 110 -1.90 -4.21 4.72
CA ALA A 110 -0.76 -3.98 5.60
C ALA A 110 -0.63 -2.49 5.97
N ASN A 111 -0.34 -2.19 7.25
CA ASN A 111 -0.02 -0.84 7.73
C ASN A 111 -1.00 0.22 7.19
N SER A 112 -2.30 0.00 7.38
CA SER A 112 -3.36 0.78 6.73
C SER A 112 -4.46 1.16 7.73
N SER A 113 -5.46 1.88 7.26
CA SER A 113 -6.62 2.29 8.05
C SER A 113 -7.90 2.20 7.23
N ALA A 114 -9.03 1.99 7.91
CA ALA A 114 -10.35 2.10 7.31
C ALA A 114 -10.94 3.52 7.41
N HIS A 115 -10.42 4.36 8.31
CA HIS A 115 -10.95 5.70 8.58
C HIS A 115 -9.95 6.52 9.37
N TYR A 116 -9.85 7.81 9.08
CA TYR A 116 -9.15 8.78 9.90
C TYR A 116 -10.17 9.64 10.66
N PRO A 117 -10.19 9.61 12.00
CA PRO A 117 -11.14 10.40 12.79
C PRO A 117 -10.90 11.90 12.72
N ASP A 118 -9.67 12.30 12.40
CA ASP A 118 -9.27 13.69 12.20
C ASP A 118 -8.49 13.85 10.89
N ALA A 119 -9.00 14.69 10.01
CA ALA A 119 -8.36 15.05 8.75
C ALA A 119 -7.37 16.24 8.87
N ALA A 120 -7.24 16.87 10.04
CA ALA A 120 -6.38 18.04 10.20
C ALA A 120 -4.90 17.76 9.85
N PRO A 121 -4.29 16.63 10.24
CA PRO A 121 -2.91 16.33 9.84
C PRO A 121 -2.73 16.25 8.32
N TRP A 122 -3.74 15.75 7.61
CA TRP A 122 -3.73 15.69 6.14
C TRP A 122 -3.85 17.07 5.51
N ARG A 123 -4.72 17.93 6.03
CA ARG A 123 -4.82 19.35 5.58
C ARG A 123 -3.51 20.10 5.76
N THR A 124 -2.90 20.02 6.95
CA THR A 124 -1.60 20.64 7.21
C THR A 124 -0.53 20.16 6.24
N ARG A 125 -0.54 18.85 5.92
CA ARG A 125 0.39 18.28 4.94
C ARG A 125 0.16 18.87 3.54
N VAL A 126 -1.08 18.93 3.09
CA VAL A 126 -1.46 19.54 1.81
C VAL A 126 -1.04 21.01 1.75
N GLU A 127 -1.35 21.80 2.77
CA GLU A 127 -0.95 23.20 2.88
C GLU A 127 0.59 23.38 2.82
N THR A 128 1.32 22.51 3.51
CA THR A 128 2.80 22.52 3.48
C THR A 128 3.32 22.23 2.07
N VAL A 129 2.76 21.21 1.40
CA VAL A 129 3.18 20.86 0.04
C VAL A 129 2.81 21.96 -0.96
N GLN A 130 1.65 22.58 -0.82
CA GLN A 130 1.24 23.72 -1.65
C GLN A 130 2.20 24.91 -1.51
N ALA A 131 2.63 25.19 -0.28
CA ALA A 131 3.49 26.36 0.00
C ALA A 131 4.97 26.11 -0.29
N GLN A 132 5.48 24.89 -0.08
CA GLN A 132 6.92 24.61 0.00
C GLN A 132 7.35 23.41 -0.85
N GLY A 133 6.43 22.74 -1.53
CA GLY A 133 6.69 21.53 -2.31
C GLY A 133 6.82 20.26 -1.45
N VAL A 134 6.87 19.11 -2.13
CA VAL A 134 6.93 17.79 -1.48
C VAL A 134 8.20 17.59 -0.67
N ALA A 135 9.32 18.22 -1.08
CA ALA A 135 10.60 18.16 -0.37
C ALA A 135 10.51 18.62 1.11
N ALA A 136 9.61 19.56 1.42
CA ALA A 136 9.45 20.07 2.77
C ALA A 136 8.92 19.03 3.77
N ILE A 137 8.14 18.06 3.29
CA ILE A 137 7.55 17.01 4.16
C ILE A 137 8.35 15.71 4.15
N ALA A 138 9.28 15.54 3.23
CA ALA A 138 9.96 14.27 2.99
C ALA A 138 10.78 13.77 4.19
N PRO A 139 11.59 14.60 4.91
CA PRO A 139 12.33 14.11 6.08
C PRO A 139 11.42 13.56 7.17
N GLY A 140 10.34 14.28 7.49
CA GLY A 140 9.37 13.86 8.51
C GLY A 140 8.53 12.65 8.08
N ALA A 141 8.30 12.46 6.79
CA ALA A 141 7.62 11.26 6.27
C ALA A 141 8.52 10.03 6.43
N VAL A 142 9.77 10.08 5.96
CA VAL A 142 10.72 8.96 6.04
C VAL A 142 11.00 8.56 7.50
N ALA A 143 11.12 9.54 8.41
CA ALA A 143 11.32 9.28 9.83
C ALA A 143 10.17 8.49 10.50
N ARG A 144 8.95 8.56 9.94
CA ARG A 144 7.81 7.73 10.41
C ARG A 144 7.67 6.41 9.65
N TRP A 145 8.29 6.28 8.48
CA TRP A 145 8.18 5.10 7.65
C TRP A 145 9.06 3.95 8.10
N LEU A 146 10.23 4.26 8.69
CA LEU A 146 11.25 3.29 9.08
C LEU A 146 11.67 3.53 10.53
N THR A 147 12.00 2.46 11.24
CA THR A 147 12.52 2.58 12.61
C THR A 147 13.93 3.18 12.61
N PRO A 148 14.30 3.97 13.65
CA PRO A 148 15.66 4.51 13.78
C PRO A 148 16.74 3.44 13.76
N GLU A 149 16.47 2.29 14.35
CA GLU A 149 17.39 1.15 14.41
C GLU A 149 17.66 0.56 13.03
N TYR A 150 16.63 0.46 12.18
CA TYR A 150 16.81 0.02 10.80
C TYR A 150 17.60 1.07 10.00
N VAL A 151 17.24 2.34 10.09
CA VAL A 151 17.94 3.44 9.39
C VAL A 151 19.42 3.54 9.80
N ALA A 152 19.79 3.10 11.01
CA ALA A 152 21.18 3.05 11.46
C ALA A 152 22.02 1.97 10.76
N THR A 153 21.39 1.01 10.07
CA THR A 153 22.09 0.00 9.25
C THR A 153 22.45 0.55 7.86
N PRO A 154 23.48 0.01 7.18
CA PRO A 154 23.81 0.42 5.81
C PRO A 154 22.61 0.25 4.83
N GLU A 155 21.90 -0.87 4.93
CA GLU A 155 20.73 -1.19 4.12
C GLU A 155 19.59 -0.22 4.39
N GLY A 156 19.28 0.04 5.66
CA GLY A 156 18.22 0.96 6.06
C GLY A 156 18.53 2.40 5.70
N ALA A 157 19.79 2.85 5.81
CA ALA A 157 20.20 4.17 5.34
C ALA A 157 20.06 4.31 3.82
N ALA A 158 20.36 3.26 3.05
CA ALA A 158 20.16 3.26 1.61
C ALA A 158 18.65 3.29 1.25
N ALA A 159 17.84 2.48 1.92
CA ALA A 159 16.39 2.48 1.75
C ALA A 159 15.76 3.84 2.09
N ALA A 160 16.15 4.44 3.21
CA ALA A 160 15.67 5.77 3.62
C ALA A 160 15.97 6.84 2.57
N ARG A 161 17.17 6.83 1.99
CA ARG A 161 17.54 7.76 0.89
C ARG A 161 16.69 7.52 -0.36
N ALA A 162 16.55 6.27 -0.79
CA ALA A 162 15.77 5.93 -1.97
C ALA A 162 14.30 6.36 -1.81
N LEU A 163 13.69 6.08 -0.66
CA LEU A 163 12.32 6.49 -0.34
C LEU A 163 12.17 8.02 -0.28
N HIS A 164 13.17 8.72 0.29
CA HIS A 164 13.21 10.18 0.30
C HIS A 164 13.23 10.73 -1.13
N ASP A 165 14.11 10.21 -1.97
CA ASP A 165 14.29 10.70 -3.35
C ASP A 165 13.05 10.40 -4.21
N THR A 166 12.43 9.22 -4.04
CA THR A 166 11.14 8.87 -4.67
C THR A 166 10.04 9.87 -4.26
N LEU A 167 9.92 10.14 -2.95
CA LEU A 167 8.92 11.07 -2.46
C LEU A 167 9.13 12.48 -3.00
N VAL A 168 10.37 12.99 -2.95
CA VAL A 168 10.73 14.33 -3.47
C VAL A 168 10.48 14.43 -4.98
N GLY A 169 10.67 13.34 -5.72
CA GLY A 169 10.41 13.25 -7.16
C GLY A 169 8.93 13.17 -7.55
N THR A 170 8.03 12.98 -6.57
CA THR A 170 6.59 12.88 -6.84
C THR A 170 6.01 14.26 -7.21
N ASP A 171 5.19 14.31 -8.28
CA ASP A 171 4.48 15.53 -8.67
C ASP A 171 3.62 16.06 -7.52
N ALA A 172 3.78 17.36 -7.20
CA ALA A 172 3.11 17.97 -6.06
C ALA A 172 1.58 17.93 -6.18
N ALA A 173 1.02 18.18 -7.38
CA ALA A 173 -0.42 18.18 -7.59
C ALA A 173 -0.98 16.76 -7.44
N GLY A 174 -0.31 15.76 -7.99
CA GLY A 174 -0.67 14.34 -7.84
C GLY A 174 -0.56 13.85 -6.40
N TYR A 175 0.48 14.29 -5.67
CA TYR A 175 0.63 13.99 -4.25
C TYR A 175 -0.48 14.59 -3.40
N ILE A 176 -0.85 15.87 -3.64
CA ILE A 176 -1.95 16.56 -2.95
C ILE A 176 -3.26 15.83 -3.20
N ALA A 177 -3.59 15.53 -4.47
CA ALA A 177 -4.81 14.79 -4.81
C ALA A 177 -4.88 13.43 -4.09
N SER A 178 -3.74 12.76 -3.92
CA SER A 178 -3.64 11.50 -3.20
C SER A 178 -3.81 11.67 -1.68
N CYS A 179 -3.26 12.76 -1.10
CA CYS A 179 -3.52 13.11 0.30
C CYS A 179 -5.00 13.36 0.57
N ASP A 180 -5.68 14.11 -0.30
CA ASP A 180 -7.11 14.39 -0.19
C ASP A 180 -7.94 13.10 -0.28
N ALA A 181 -7.57 12.19 -1.20
CA ALA A 181 -8.22 10.90 -1.35
C ALA A 181 -8.08 10.05 -0.08
N VAL A 182 -6.88 10.02 0.52
CA VAL A 182 -6.59 9.29 1.76
C VAL A 182 -7.29 9.93 2.96
N ALA A 183 -7.31 11.25 3.06
CA ALA A 183 -7.99 11.97 4.14
C ALA A 183 -9.51 11.73 4.18
N ALA A 184 -10.11 11.45 3.01
CA ALA A 184 -11.56 11.29 2.84
C ALA A 184 -12.06 9.86 3.01
N ILE A 185 -11.21 8.88 3.39
CA ILE A 185 -11.64 7.48 3.50
C ILE A 185 -12.62 7.26 4.64
N ASP A 186 -13.63 6.43 4.35
CA ASP A 186 -14.43 5.75 5.35
C ASP A 186 -14.90 4.39 4.81
N PHE A 187 -14.17 3.35 5.19
CA PHE A 187 -14.44 1.97 4.79
C PHE A 187 -15.11 1.15 5.90
N ARG A 188 -15.49 1.74 7.03
CA ARG A 188 -16.04 1.01 8.18
C ARG A 188 -17.25 0.15 7.82
N GLU A 189 -18.15 0.67 6.99
CA GLU A 189 -19.31 -0.09 6.52
C GLU A 189 -19.00 -1.01 5.34
N SER A 190 -18.15 -0.56 4.39
CA SER A 190 -17.82 -1.38 3.22
C SER A 190 -16.96 -2.61 3.59
N ASN A 191 -16.11 -2.50 4.60
CA ASN A 191 -15.28 -3.61 5.09
C ASN A 191 -16.12 -4.81 5.57
N ARG A 192 -17.32 -4.58 6.10
CA ARG A 192 -18.25 -5.65 6.47
C ARG A 192 -18.71 -6.51 5.29
N ARG A 193 -18.53 -6.04 4.06
CA ARG A 193 -18.89 -6.74 2.83
C ARG A 193 -17.71 -7.42 2.13
N ILE A 194 -16.51 -7.35 2.70
CA ILE A 194 -15.36 -8.07 2.20
C ILE A 194 -15.57 -9.56 2.50
N ALA A 195 -15.75 -10.37 1.45
CA ALA A 195 -16.05 -11.79 1.55
C ALA A 195 -14.86 -12.69 1.15
N VAL A 196 -13.79 -12.10 0.63
CA VAL A 196 -12.57 -12.83 0.26
C VAL A 196 -11.67 -13.05 1.47
N PRO A 197 -10.90 -14.15 1.53
CA PRO A 197 -9.93 -14.37 2.60
C PRO A 197 -9.03 -13.16 2.78
N THR A 198 -8.95 -12.64 4.02
CA THR A 198 -8.26 -11.38 4.31
C THR A 198 -7.27 -11.54 5.45
N LEU A 199 -6.03 -11.07 5.24
CA LEU A 199 -5.02 -10.87 6.27
C LEU A 199 -4.81 -9.38 6.48
N VAL A 200 -4.82 -8.94 7.73
CA VAL A 200 -4.40 -7.59 8.12
C VAL A 200 -3.03 -7.69 8.80
N ILE A 201 -2.07 -6.89 8.35
CA ILE A 201 -0.72 -6.84 8.95
C ILE A 201 -0.51 -5.47 9.60
N ALA A 202 -0.11 -5.45 10.86
CA ALA A 202 0.18 -4.24 11.62
C ALA A 202 1.66 -4.18 11.99
N GLY A 203 2.30 -3.05 11.73
CA GLY A 203 3.61 -2.72 12.32
C GLY A 203 3.43 -2.33 13.79
N THR A 204 4.14 -2.98 14.71
CA THR A 204 4.00 -2.69 16.15
C THR A 204 4.58 -1.32 16.55
N ARG A 205 5.38 -0.73 15.67
CA ARG A 205 6.00 0.60 15.84
C ARG A 205 5.50 1.62 14.80
N ASP A 206 4.35 1.32 14.15
CA ASP A 206 3.75 2.20 13.17
C ASP A 206 2.98 3.35 13.85
N GLU A 207 3.53 4.57 13.75
CA GLU A 207 2.89 5.79 14.28
C GLU A 207 1.91 6.42 13.26
N ALA A 208 2.00 6.04 11.97
CA ALA A 208 1.10 6.58 10.95
C ALA A 208 -0.26 5.88 10.93
N THR A 209 -0.24 4.55 11.11
CA THR A 209 -1.44 3.72 11.26
C THR A 209 -1.26 2.74 12.44
N PRO A 210 -1.40 3.21 13.68
CA PRO A 210 -1.20 2.41 14.88
C PRO A 210 -2.00 1.10 14.87
N THR A 211 -1.50 0.06 15.55
CA THR A 211 -2.07 -1.30 15.60
C THR A 211 -3.58 -1.30 15.88
N ALA A 212 -4.09 -0.37 16.69
CA ALA A 212 -5.52 -0.22 16.96
C ALA A 212 -6.37 0.01 15.68
N MET A 213 -5.82 0.66 14.64
CA MET A 213 -6.51 0.81 13.36
C MET A 213 -6.63 -0.53 12.63
N SER A 214 -5.62 -1.39 12.71
CA SER A 214 -5.63 -2.75 12.16
C SER A 214 -6.60 -3.65 12.92
N GLU A 215 -6.64 -3.56 14.24
CA GLU A 215 -7.62 -4.27 15.09
C GLU A 215 -9.05 -3.88 14.72
N ALA A 216 -9.31 -2.59 14.51
CA ALA A 216 -10.62 -2.10 14.07
C ALA A 216 -11.01 -2.66 12.67
N MET A 217 -10.06 -2.80 11.74
CA MET A 217 -10.31 -3.44 10.44
C MET A 217 -10.66 -4.92 10.61
N VAL A 218 -9.90 -5.65 11.42
CA VAL A 218 -10.17 -7.08 11.70
C VAL A 218 -11.54 -7.27 12.35
N ALA A 219 -11.91 -6.40 13.26
CA ALA A 219 -13.26 -6.45 13.88
C ALA A 219 -14.40 -6.20 12.88
N ALA A 220 -14.13 -5.46 11.79
CA ALA A 220 -15.12 -5.14 10.77
C ALA A 220 -15.18 -6.16 9.62
N ILE A 221 -14.05 -6.77 9.23
CA ILE A 221 -13.93 -7.67 8.08
C ILE A 221 -14.21 -9.12 8.50
N PRO A 222 -15.30 -9.76 8.03
CA PRO A 222 -15.64 -11.12 8.45
C PRO A 222 -14.54 -12.14 8.11
N GLY A 223 -14.14 -12.95 9.09
CA GLY A 223 -13.17 -14.02 8.90
C GLY A 223 -11.72 -13.56 8.64
N SER A 224 -11.44 -12.27 8.75
CA SER A 224 -10.08 -11.76 8.63
C SER A 224 -9.19 -12.18 9.81
N ARG A 225 -7.87 -12.16 9.58
CA ARG A 225 -6.85 -12.48 10.59
C ARG A 225 -5.95 -11.28 10.79
N LEU A 226 -5.45 -11.09 12.02
CA LEU A 226 -4.40 -10.12 12.33
C LEU A 226 -3.05 -10.83 12.44
N ALA A 227 -2.03 -10.25 11.82
CA ALA A 227 -0.64 -10.53 12.09
C ALA A 227 0.08 -9.24 12.48
N THR A 228 1.11 -9.35 13.32
CA THR A 228 1.95 -8.21 13.70
C THR A 228 3.38 -8.45 13.28
N ILE A 229 4.09 -7.36 12.99
CA ILE A 229 5.50 -7.37 12.62
C ILE A 229 6.21 -6.24 13.37
N GLU A 230 7.41 -6.50 13.91
CA GLU A 230 8.17 -5.47 14.62
C GLU A 230 8.85 -4.53 13.62
N ALA A 231 8.08 -3.55 13.14
CA ALA A 231 8.50 -2.57 12.16
C ALA A 231 7.67 -1.28 12.29
N ALA A 232 8.15 -0.22 11.67
CA ALA A 232 7.39 1.01 11.48
C ALA A 232 6.40 0.88 10.29
N HIS A 233 6.04 2.00 9.65
CA HIS A 233 4.97 2.06 8.64
C HIS A 233 5.26 1.26 7.36
N LEU A 234 6.49 1.26 6.86
CA LEU A 234 6.85 0.48 5.68
C LEU A 234 7.45 -0.88 6.05
N SER A 235 6.65 -1.69 6.74
CA SER A 235 7.07 -3.00 7.26
C SER A 235 7.62 -3.95 6.19
N ALA A 236 7.11 -3.86 4.95
CA ALA A 236 7.60 -4.63 3.80
C ALA A 236 9.02 -4.23 3.37
N VAL A 237 9.40 -2.97 3.59
CA VAL A 237 10.78 -2.48 3.32
C VAL A 237 11.71 -2.87 4.47
N GLU A 238 11.26 -2.66 5.69
CA GLU A 238 12.09 -2.87 6.89
C GLU A 238 12.31 -4.35 7.21
N ARG A 239 11.32 -5.19 6.95
CA ARG A 239 11.31 -6.64 7.29
C ARG A 239 10.84 -7.51 6.11
N PRO A 240 11.48 -7.44 4.93
CA PRO A 240 10.96 -8.10 3.73
C PRO A 240 10.85 -9.63 3.87
N VAL A 241 11.75 -10.27 4.60
CA VAL A 241 11.74 -11.72 4.81
C VAL A 241 10.56 -12.14 5.68
N GLU A 242 10.37 -11.47 6.82
CA GLU A 242 9.28 -11.74 7.76
C GLU A 242 7.93 -11.40 7.12
N PHE A 243 7.83 -10.25 6.43
CA PHE A 243 6.64 -9.87 5.70
C PHE A 243 6.25 -10.92 4.65
N THR A 244 7.21 -11.38 3.85
CA THR A 244 6.99 -12.44 2.85
C THR A 244 6.54 -13.75 3.50
N GLN A 245 7.11 -14.12 4.65
CA GLN A 245 6.71 -15.32 5.37
C GLN A 245 5.25 -15.26 5.83
N LEU A 246 4.79 -14.11 6.34
CA LEU A 246 3.39 -13.90 6.72
C LEU A 246 2.45 -14.09 5.52
N LEU A 247 2.82 -13.59 4.34
CA LEU A 247 2.04 -13.78 3.11
C LEU A 247 1.94 -15.27 2.74
N VAL A 248 3.07 -15.95 2.68
CA VAL A 248 3.14 -17.37 2.27
C VAL A 248 2.39 -18.27 3.24
N ASP A 249 2.52 -18.05 4.54
CA ASP A 249 1.81 -18.83 5.57
C ASP A 249 0.30 -18.61 5.50
N PHE A 250 -0.12 -17.35 5.26
CA PHE A 250 -1.52 -17.06 5.02
C PHE A 250 -2.05 -17.80 3.80
N TRP A 251 -1.38 -17.73 2.66
CA TRP A 251 -1.86 -18.37 1.43
C TRP A 251 -1.86 -19.90 1.51
N ARG A 252 -0.93 -20.51 2.24
CA ARG A 252 -0.92 -21.97 2.50
C ARG A 252 -2.09 -22.44 3.36
N SER A 253 -2.72 -21.54 4.09
CA SER A 253 -3.84 -21.83 4.98
C SER A 253 -5.21 -21.65 4.31
N LEU A 254 -5.25 -21.26 3.03
CA LEU A 254 -6.46 -21.11 2.21
C LEU A 254 -6.81 -22.39 1.48
#